data_6c8003373f6b79809f10e77f9452b46d
#
_entry.id   6c8003373f6b79809f10e77f9452b46d
#
_cell.length_a   1.000
_cell.length_b   1.000
_cell.length_c   1.000
_cell.angle_alpha   90.00
_cell.angle_beta   90.00
_cell.angle_gamma   90.00
#
_symmetry.space_group_name_H-M   'P 1'
#
loop_
_entity.id
_entity.type
_entity.pdbx_description
1 polymer ?
#
loop_
_entity_poly.entity_id
_entity_poly.type
_entity_poly.pdbx_seq_one_letter_code
_entity_poly.pdbx_strand_id
1 'polypeptide(L)'
;MQSRGFKADFAHFLIESGEHLLSVLWPAADARRAASLEIIARTAYTAEESACHYLETIGLDQNGAIRKTLELARRQDSNEQAHEDIFARDLGGLSLWIDRFVARHVAVIVYWLFAVVTLFDHELASLLGEAVEAEAVKTYQRMLLEQPEDWLHQPATPIASAYWREEGNMWAARGDQEPKILRDVIEAIARDELDHVAANSNKALAF
;
A
#
# COMPACT_ATOMS: atom_id res chain seq x y z
N MET A 1 -15.54 22.54 -4.85
CA MET A 1 -16.24 21.39 -4.22
C MET A 1 -16.78 20.36 -5.21
N GLN A 2 -17.45 20.71 -6.31
CA GLN A 2 -17.98 19.72 -7.28
C GLN A 2 -16.87 18.91 -8.00
N SER A 3 -15.72 19.50 -8.33
CA SER A 3 -14.61 18.79 -9.02
C SER A 3 -13.97 17.70 -8.18
N ARG A 4 -13.82 17.91 -6.86
CA ARG A 4 -13.23 16.93 -5.95
C ARG A 4 -14.12 15.69 -5.78
N GLY A 5 -15.44 15.87 -5.66
CA GLY A 5 -16.38 14.75 -5.61
C GLY A 5 -16.25 13.84 -6.84
N PHE A 6 -16.20 14.45 -8.03
CA PHE A 6 -16.01 13.69 -9.27
C PHE A 6 -14.66 12.94 -9.32
N LYS A 7 -13.55 13.58 -8.88
CA LYS A 7 -12.24 12.91 -8.84
C LYS A 7 -12.23 11.73 -7.85
N ALA A 8 -12.84 11.89 -6.68
CA ALA A 8 -12.97 10.82 -5.70
C ALA A 8 -13.80 9.66 -6.24
N ASP A 9 -14.98 9.94 -6.82
CA ASP A 9 -15.84 8.91 -7.44
C ASP A 9 -15.11 8.19 -8.57
N PHE A 10 -14.34 8.92 -9.39
CA PHE A 10 -13.53 8.34 -10.46
C PHE A 10 -12.40 7.46 -9.91
N ALA A 11 -11.68 7.91 -8.87
CA ALA A 11 -10.63 7.14 -8.24
C ALA A 11 -11.18 5.82 -7.66
N HIS A 12 -12.28 5.89 -6.90
CA HIS A 12 -12.95 4.70 -6.37
C HIS A 12 -13.40 3.74 -7.48
N PHE A 13 -14.07 4.24 -8.51
CA PHE A 13 -14.50 3.41 -9.63
C PHE A 13 -13.33 2.68 -10.31
N LEU A 14 -12.21 3.38 -10.53
CA LEU A 14 -11.04 2.80 -11.18
C LEU A 14 -10.41 1.70 -10.30
N ILE A 15 -10.24 1.96 -9.01
CA ILE A 15 -9.64 1.00 -8.08
C ILE A 15 -10.57 -0.19 -7.83
N GLU A 16 -11.87 0.01 -7.65
CA GLU A 16 -12.84 -1.08 -7.52
C GLU A 16 -12.87 -1.97 -8.78
N SER A 17 -12.72 -1.37 -9.97
CA SER A 17 -12.63 -2.13 -11.22
C SER A 17 -11.35 -2.98 -11.28
N GLY A 18 -10.21 -2.42 -10.84
CA GLY A 18 -8.94 -3.14 -10.70
C GLY A 18 -9.04 -4.25 -9.66
N GLU A 19 -9.65 -3.98 -8.51
CA GLU A 19 -9.87 -4.94 -7.45
C GLU A 19 -10.76 -6.11 -7.90
N HIS A 20 -11.78 -5.84 -8.68
CA HIS A 20 -12.59 -6.90 -9.27
C HIS A 20 -11.76 -7.84 -10.16
N LEU A 21 -10.85 -7.29 -10.97
CA LEU A 21 -9.92 -8.09 -11.77
C LEU A 21 -8.98 -8.91 -10.88
N LEU A 22 -8.41 -8.30 -9.83
CA LEU A 22 -7.52 -8.98 -8.89
C LEU A 22 -8.26 -10.10 -8.13
N SER A 23 -9.53 -9.92 -7.78
CA SER A 23 -10.32 -10.93 -7.11
C SER A 23 -10.66 -12.15 -8.00
N VAL A 24 -10.62 -11.99 -9.33
CA VAL A 24 -10.67 -13.12 -10.26
C VAL A 24 -9.34 -13.89 -10.28
N LEU A 25 -8.22 -13.21 -10.18
CA LEU A 25 -6.88 -13.81 -10.21
C LEU A 25 -6.52 -14.45 -8.84
N TRP A 26 -6.86 -13.77 -7.76
CA TRP A 26 -6.60 -14.17 -6.38
C TRP A 26 -7.88 -14.03 -5.53
N PRO A 27 -8.82 -15.01 -5.62
CA PRO A 27 -10.14 -14.90 -4.98
C PRO A 27 -10.11 -15.03 -3.45
N ALA A 28 -9.13 -15.76 -2.91
CA ALA A 28 -8.99 -15.95 -1.47
C ALA A 28 -8.27 -14.76 -0.82
N ALA A 29 -8.69 -14.39 0.39
CA ALA A 29 -7.95 -13.45 1.23
C ALA A 29 -6.83 -14.21 1.95
N ASP A 30 -5.73 -14.47 1.24
CA ASP A 30 -4.58 -15.25 1.69
C ASP A 30 -3.25 -14.54 1.42
N ALA A 31 -2.13 -15.17 1.80
CA ALA A 31 -0.80 -14.63 1.59
C ALA A 31 -0.46 -14.35 0.11
N ARG A 32 -1.06 -15.09 -0.86
CA ARG A 32 -0.84 -14.85 -2.30
C ARG A 32 -1.46 -13.51 -2.74
N ARG A 33 -2.70 -13.28 -2.32
CA ARG A 33 -3.40 -12.03 -2.60
C ARG A 33 -2.69 -10.87 -1.92
N ALA A 34 -2.39 -11.00 -0.62
CA ALA A 34 -1.69 -9.97 0.15
C ALA A 34 -0.35 -9.60 -0.51
N ALA A 35 0.53 -10.58 -0.77
CA ALA A 35 1.81 -10.33 -1.43
C ALA A 35 1.68 -9.65 -2.82
N SER A 36 0.63 -9.96 -3.56
CA SER A 36 0.39 -9.34 -4.87
C SER A 36 -0.09 -7.90 -4.74
N LEU A 37 -0.94 -7.62 -3.75
CA LEU A 37 -1.42 -6.27 -3.46
C LEU A 37 -0.28 -5.37 -2.97
N GLU A 38 0.59 -5.86 -2.07
CA GLU A 38 1.75 -5.11 -1.58
C GLU A 38 2.71 -4.69 -2.70
N ILE A 39 2.99 -5.57 -3.67
CA ILE A 39 3.77 -5.18 -4.85
C ILE A 39 3.11 -4.01 -5.59
N ILE A 40 1.79 -4.03 -5.72
CA ILE A 40 1.03 -3.02 -6.45
C ILE A 40 1.00 -1.70 -5.65
N ALA A 41 0.69 -1.74 -4.35
CA ALA A 41 0.63 -0.58 -3.47
C ALA A 41 2.01 0.10 -3.39
N ARG A 42 3.05 -0.66 -3.08
CA ARG A 42 4.42 -0.17 -3.07
C ARG A 42 4.83 0.49 -4.37
N THR A 43 4.45 -0.08 -5.52
CA THR A 43 4.76 0.48 -6.84
C THR A 43 4.09 1.84 -7.05
N ALA A 44 2.90 2.08 -6.51
CA ALA A 44 2.24 3.38 -6.53
C ALA A 44 3.08 4.44 -5.79
N TYR A 45 3.61 4.12 -4.60
CA TYR A 45 4.49 5.03 -3.85
C TYR A 45 5.83 5.28 -4.54
N THR A 46 6.45 4.25 -5.10
CA THR A 46 7.67 4.40 -5.92
C THR A 46 7.44 5.33 -7.11
N ALA A 47 6.28 5.26 -7.75
CA ALA A 47 5.90 6.13 -8.86
C ALA A 47 5.68 7.58 -8.39
N GLU A 48 4.97 7.78 -7.26
CA GLU A 48 4.77 9.09 -6.64
C GLU A 48 6.13 9.71 -6.25
N GLU A 49 7.01 8.94 -5.62
CA GLU A 49 8.37 9.37 -5.30
C GLU A 49 9.13 9.85 -6.53
N SER A 50 9.14 9.05 -7.60
CA SER A 50 9.84 9.37 -8.85
C SER A 50 9.31 10.65 -9.48
N ALA A 51 7.98 10.82 -9.52
CA ALA A 51 7.35 12.01 -10.07
C ALA A 51 7.63 13.26 -9.22
N CYS A 52 7.50 13.17 -7.90
CA CYS A 52 7.81 14.27 -6.99
C CYS A 52 9.28 14.67 -7.03
N HIS A 53 10.19 13.69 -7.09
CA HIS A 53 11.62 13.98 -7.24
C HIS A 53 11.92 14.72 -8.54
N TYR A 54 11.29 14.31 -9.65
CA TYR A 54 11.43 15.02 -10.92
C TYR A 54 10.93 16.47 -10.82
N LEU A 55 9.73 16.69 -10.27
CA LEU A 55 9.16 18.03 -10.11
C LEU A 55 10.01 18.94 -9.19
N GLU A 56 10.57 18.39 -8.11
CA GLU A 56 11.52 19.11 -7.23
C GLU A 56 12.78 19.50 -8.03
N THR A 57 13.35 18.56 -8.81
CA THR A 57 14.58 18.77 -9.59
C THR A 57 14.44 19.89 -10.63
N ILE A 58 13.28 20.01 -11.26
CA ILE A 58 13.03 21.08 -12.25
C ILE A 58 12.51 22.39 -11.60
N GLY A 59 12.49 22.47 -10.27
CA GLY A 59 12.19 23.69 -9.53
C GLY A 59 10.72 24.05 -9.42
N LEU A 60 9.81 23.08 -9.53
CA LEU A 60 8.35 23.33 -9.41
C LEU A 60 7.86 23.27 -7.95
N ASP A 61 8.70 22.93 -6.99
CA ASP A 61 8.35 22.93 -5.56
C ASP A 61 8.54 24.32 -4.91
N GLN A 62 7.66 25.25 -5.22
CA GLN A 62 7.77 26.64 -4.72
C GLN A 62 7.40 26.81 -3.26
N ASN A 63 6.62 25.91 -2.67
CA ASN A 63 6.11 25.99 -1.28
C ASN A 63 6.50 24.81 -0.38
N GLY A 64 7.33 23.89 -0.85
CA GLY A 64 7.76 22.70 -0.12
C GLY A 64 6.68 21.59 -0.04
N ALA A 65 5.57 21.72 -0.75
CA ALA A 65 4.50 20.72 -0.73
C ALA A 65 4.94 19.42 -1.42
N ILE A 66 5.63 19.52 -2.58
CA ILE A 66 6.14 18.38 -3.33
C ILE A 66 7.18 17.63 -2.50
N ARG A 67 8.09 18.33 -1.82
CA ARG A 67 9.08 17.73 -0.92
C ARG A 67 8.42 16.96 0.22
N LYS A 68 7.39 17.50 0.85
CA LYS A 68 6.63 16.79 1.91
C LYS A 68 5.97 15.54 1.38
N THR A 69 5.38 15.61 0.19
CA THR A 69 4.79 14.43 -0.47
C THR A 69 5.86 13.38 -0.77
N LEU A 70 7.02 13.79 -1.26
CA LEU A 70 8.17 12.91 -1.51
C LEU A 70 8.64 12.20 -0.23
N GLU A 71 8.80 12.93 0.87
CA GLU A 71 9.21 12.36 2.16
C GLU A 71 8.18 11.36 2.69
N LEU A 72 6.89 11.64 2.51
CA LEU A 72 5.81 10.75 2.91
C LEU A 72 5.78 9.49 2.04
N ALA A 73 5.85 9.64 0.71
CA ALA A 73 5.89 8.51 -0.22
C ALA A 73 7.04 7.54 0.10
N ARG A 74 8.23 8.06 0.43
CA ARG A 74 9.38 7.24 0.85
C ARG A 74 9.11 6.43 2.11
N ARG A 75 8.44 7.02 3.11
CA ARG A 75 8.10 6.29 4.33
C ARG A 75 7.08 5.17 4.05
N GLN A 76 6.08 5.48 3.24
CA GLN A 76 5.08 4.50 2.83
C GLN A 76 5.70 3.39 1.98
N ASP A 77 6.55 3.70 0.99
CA ASP A 77 7.28 2.69 0.20
C ASP A 77 8.10 1.73 1.08
N SER A 78 8.79 2.26 2.10
CA SER A 78 9.58 1.45 3.05
C SER A 78 8.69 0.53 3.90
N ASN A 79 7.51 1.00 4.31
CA ASN A 79 6.55 0.21 5.07
C ASN A 79 5.94 -0.90 4.21
N GLU A 80 5.49 -0.57 2.99
CA GLU A 80 4.99 -1.54 2.00
C GLU A 80 6.03 -2.61 1.64
N GLN A 81 7.32 -2.24 1.60
CA GLN A 81 8.41 -3.21 1.40
C GLN A 81 8.43 -4.27 2.50
N ALA A 82 8.22 -3.86 3.76
CA ALA A 82 8.18 -4.79 4.88
C ALA A 82 6.95 -5.73 4.78
N HIS A 83 5.78 -5.19 4.41
CA HIS A 83 4.56 -5.97 4.19
C HIS A 83 4.76 -6.97 3.04
N GLU A 84 5.29 -6.52 1.89
CA GLU A 84 5.63 -7.38 0.76
C GLU A 84 6.54 -8.53 1.19
N ASP A 85 7.61 -8.24 1.91
CA ASP A 85 8.58 -9.23 2.36
C ASP A 85 7.96 -10.24 3.33
N ILE A 86 7.08 -9.82 4.24
CA ILE A 86 6.34 -10.71 5.15
C ILE A 86 5.48 -11.70 4.33
N PHE A 87 4.64 -11.20 3.44
CA PHE A 87 3.72 -12.06 2.70
C PHE A 87 4.39 -12.86 1.59
N ALA A 88 5.31 -12.26 0.84
CA ALA A 88 5.94 -12.92 -0.30
C ALA A 88 7.03 -13.91 0.12
N ARG A 89 7.85 -13.58 1.13
CA ARG A 89 9.03 -14.37 1.51
C ARG A 89 8.76 -15.27 2.70
N ASP A 90 8.28 -14.72 3.82
CA ASP A 90 8.06 -15.52 5.02
C ASP A 90 6.84 -16.42 4.90
N LEU A 91 5.74 -15.93 4.32
CA LEU A 91 4.51 -16.70 4.14
C LEU A 91 4.38 -17.36 2.76
N GLY A 92 5.36 -17.16 1.88
CA GLY A 92 5.45 -17.85 0.58
C GLY A 92 4.36 -17.48 -0.43
N GLY A 93 3.72 -16.31 -0.28
CA GLY A 93 2.60 -15.89 -1.10
C GLY A 93 2.90 -15.82 -2.60
N LEU A 94 4.14 -15.55 -2.99
CA LEU A 94 4.58 -15.52 -4.38
C LEU A 94 5.42 -16.75 -4.78
N SER A 95 5.12 -17.93 -4.24
CA SER A 95 5.84 -19.19 -4.56
C SER A 95 5.67 -19.59 -6.03
N LEU A 96 4.51 -19.34 -6.64
CA LEU A 96 4.26 -19.65 -8.05
C LEU A 96 4.87 -18.56 -8.96
N TRP A 97 5.55 -18.99 -10.02
CA TRP A 97 6.13 -18.06 -10.98
C TRP A 97 5.07 -17.18 -11.68
N ILE A 98 3.89 -17.74 -11.91
CA ILE A 98 2.79 -17.02 -12.58
C ILE A 98 2.28 -15.87 -11.72
N ASP A 99 2.19 -16.03 -10.39
CA ASP A 99 1.78 -14.97 -9.49
C ASP A 99 2.78 -13.81 -9.53
N ARG A 100 4.09 -14.14 -9.46
CA ARG A 100 5.14 -13.13 -9.61
C ARG A 100 5.12 -12.42 -10.94
N PHE A 101 4.87 -13.18 -12.02
CA PHE A 101 4.79 -12.62 -13.36
C PHE A 101 3.62 -11.64 -13.47
N VAL A 102 2.42 -12.06 -13.08
CA VAL A 102 1.21 -11.22 -13.17
C VAL A 102 1.32 -10.01 -12.27
N ALA A 103 1.65 -10.18 -10.97
CA ALA A 103 1.76 -9.07 -10.02
C ALA A 103 2.75 -7.99 -10.53
N ARG A 104 3.93 -8.38 -11.03
CA ARG A 104 4.93 -7.43 -11.55
C ARG A 104 4.47 -6.72 -12.82
N HIS A 105 3.72 -7.37 -13.70
CA HIS A 105 3.22 -6.71 -14.92
C HIS A 105 2.09 -5.75 -14.61
N VAL A 106 1.20 -6.10 -13.68
CA VAL A 106 0.19 -5.16 -13.15
C VAL A 106 0.90 -3.97 -12.48
N ALA A 107 1.91 -4.22 -11.66
CA ALA A 107 2.71 -3.17 -11.02
C ALA A 107 3.32 -2.18 -12.02
N VAL A 108 3.84 -2.64 -13.18
CA VAL A 108 4.34 -1.74 -14.22
C VAL A 108 3.25 -0.81 -14.76
N ILE A 109 2.03 -1.31 -14.95
CA ILE A 109 0.90 -0.49 -15.40
C ILE A 109 0.54 0.54 -14.32
N VAL A 110 0.47 0.11 -13.05
CA VAL A 110 0.19 0.98 -11.91
C VAL A 110 1.27 2.05 -11.74
N TYR A 111 2.56 1.68 -11.88
CA TYR A 111 3.65 2.65 -11.85
C TYR A 111 3.43 3.80 -12.84
N TRP A 112 3.19 3.48 -14.11
CA TRP A 112 3.00 4.52 -15.12
C TRP A 112 1.73 5.33 -14.89
N LEU A 113 0.65 4.70 -14.44
CA LEU A 113 -0.58 5.40 -14.08
C LEU A 113 -0.31 6.45 -12.98
N PHE A 114 0.28 6.00 -11.85
CA PHE A 114 0.55 6.90 -10.73
C PHE A 114 1.60 7.96 -11.07
N ALA A 115 2.68 7.62 -11.79
CA ALA A 115 3.69 8.58 -12.19
C ALA A 115 3.09 9.69 -13.06
N VAL A 116 2.30 9.33 -14.07
CA VAL A 116 1.65 10.31 -14.96
C VAL A 116 0.63 11.14 -14.20
N VAL A 117 -0.24 10.49 -13.41
CA VAL A 117 -1.25 11.22 -12.64
C VAL A 117 -0.61 12.17 -11.64
N THR A 118 0.43 11.75 -10.92
CA THR A 118 1.16 12.61 -9.98
C THR A 118 1.78 13.83 -10.68
N LEU A 119 2.31 13.70 -11.88
CA LEU A 119 2.90 14.81 -12.63
C LEU A 119 1.88 15.89 -13.01
N PHE A 120 0.60 15.55 -13.21
CA PHE A 120 -0.41 16.45 -13.71
C PHE A 120 -1.51 16.81 -12.71
N ASP A 121 -1.81 15.93 -11.75
CA ASP A 121 -2.90 16.09 -10.79
C ASP A 121 -2.60 15.36 -9.46
N HIS A 122 -1.89 16.04 -8.56
CA HIS A 122 -1.53 15.50 -7.23
C HIS A 122 -2.76 15.15 -6.38
N GLU A 123 -3.85 15.90 -6.50
CA GLU A 123 -5.09 15.61 -5.77
C GLU A 123 -5.65 14.25 -6.23
N LEU A 124 -5.73 14.02 -7.54
CA LEU A 124 -6.20 12.74 -8.08
C LEU A 124 -5.26 11.59 -7.72
N ALA A 125 -3.94 11.79 -7.78
CA ALA A 125 -2.97 10.78 -7.36
C ALA A 125 -3.17 10.36 -5.90
N SER A 126 -3.38 11.33 -5.01
CA SER A 126 -3.64 11.08 -3.59
C SER A 126 -4.98 10.38 -3.35
N LEU A 127 -6.03 10.71 -4.11
CA LEU A 127 -7.33 10.03 -4.04
C LEU A 127 -7.26 8.58 -4.57
N LEU A 128 -6.45 8.33 -5.59
CA LEU A 128 -6.16 6.97 -6.07
C LEU A 128 -5.42 6.16 -5.00
N GLY A 129 -4.39 6.74 -4.35
CA GLY A 129 -3.69 6.11 -3.23
C GLY A 129 -4.65 5.81 -2.07
N GLU A 130 -5.49 6.77 -1.65
CA GLU A 130 -6.52 6.55 -0.62
C GLU A 130 -7.41 5.35 -0.96
N ALA A 131 -7.86 5.24 -2.22
CA ALA A 131 -8.72 4.14 -2.64
C ALA A 131 -7.99 2.79 -2.68
N VAL A 132 -6.71 2.74 -3.09
CA VAL A 132 -5.89 1.52 -3.05
C VAL A 132 -5.78 1.00 -1.62
N GLU A 133 -5.42 1.86 -0.67
CA GLU A 133 -5.24 1.47 0.73
C GLU A 133 -6.56 1.06 1.38
N ALA A 134 -7.67 1.71 1.02
CA ALA A 134 -9.00 1.31 1.50
C ALA A 134 -9.36 -0.14 1.07
N GLU A 135 -8.93 -0.58 -0.12
CA GLU A 135 -9.12 -1.98 -0.54
C GLU A 135 -8.14 -2.94 0.16
N ALA A 136 -6.90 -2.49 0.45
CA ALA A 136 -5.95 -3.26 1.25
C ALA A 136 -6.51 -3.52 2.66
N VAL A 137 -7.04 -2.50 3.34
CA VAL A 137 -7.74 -2.66 4.65
C VAL A 137 -8.81 -3.75 4.59
N LYS A 138 -9.68 -3.74 3.56
CA LYS A 138 -10.74 -4.75 3.40
C LYS A 138 -10.14 -6.15 3.23
N THR A 139 -9.04 -6.27 2.48
CA THR A 139 -8.36 -7.55 2.27
C THR A 139 -7.81 -8.12 3.58
N TYR A 140 -7.15 -7.30 4.41
CA TYR A 140 -6.63 -7.75 5.70
C TYR A 140 -7.73 -8.08 6.71
N GLN A 141 -8.82 -7.29 6.73
CA GLN A 141 -9.99 -7.60 7.54
C GLN A 141 -10.61 -8.94 7.15
N ARG A 142 -10.74 -9.22 5.83
CA ARG A 142 -11.20 -10.51 5.34
C ARG A 142 -10.24 -11.65 5.71
N MET A 143 -8.93 -11.41 5.64
CA MET A 143 -7.92 -12.37 6.02
C MET A 143 -8.04 -12.78 7.49
N LEU A 144 -8.27 -11.84 8.40
CA LEU A 144 -8.53 -12.08 9.81
C LEU A 144 -9.82 -12.89 10.08
N LEU A 145 -10.81 -12.79 9.19
CA LEU A 145 -12.10 -13.48 9.32
C LEU A 145 -12.12 -14.85 8.62
N GLU A 146 -11.43 -14.99 7.49
CA GLU A 146 -11.53 -16.16 6.61
C GLU A 146 -10.42 -17.19 6.85
N GLN A 147 -9.26 -16.77 7.39
CA GLN A 147 -8.16 -17.70 7.65
C GLN A 147 -8.42 -18.55 8.89
N PRO A 148 -7.97 -19.84 8.87
CA PRO A 148 -8.14 -20.73 10.00
C PRO A 148 -7.48 -20.19 11.29
N GLU A 149 -8.11 -20.41 12.43
CA GLU A 149 -7.60 -19.94 13.74
C GLU A 149 -6.22 -20.51 14.07
N ASP A 150 -5.96 -21.77 13.74
CA ASP A 150 -4.65 -22.41 13.94
C ASP A 150 -3.55 -21.76 13.10
N TRP A 151 -3.88 -21.25 11.89
CA TRP A 151 -2.95 -20.48 11.08
C TRP A 151 -2.71 -19.09 11.69
N LEU A 152 -3.75 -18.40 12.11
CA LEU A 152 -3.63 -17.07 12.75
C LEU A 152 -2.86 -17.11 14.08
N HIS A 153 -2.83 -18.27 14.76
CA HIS A 153 -2.08 -18.46 16.01
C HIS A 153 -0.64 -18.96 15.78
N GLN A 154 -0.18 -19.14 14.54
CA GLN A 154 1.23 -19.41 14.30
C GLN A 154 2.11 -18.27 14.78
N PRO A 155 3.37 -18.52 15.17
CA PRO A 155 4.29 -17.47 15.58
C PRO A 155 4.41 -16.37 14.52
N ALA A 156 4.58 -15.13 14.97
CA ALA A 156 4.93 -14.01 14.09
C ALA A 156 6.16 -14.33 13.26
N THR A 157 6.18 -13.84 12.03
CA THR A 157 7.27 -14.16 11.09
C THR A 157 8.59 -13.49 11.50
N PRO A 158 9.74 -14.05 11.09
CA PRO A 158 11.04 -13.45 11.33
C PRO A 158 11.15 -12.02 10.80
N ILE A 159 10.61 -11.76 9.59
CA ILE A 159 10.64 -10.42 8.98
C ILE A 159 9.76 -9.45 9.77
N ALA A 160 8.55 -9.85 10.20
CA ALA A 160 7.69 -9.02 11.03
C ALA A 160 8.36 -8.64 12.36
N SER A 161 9.01 -9.62 13.01
CA SER A 161 9.76 -9.39 14.25
C SER A 161 11.00 -8.49 14.03
N ALA A 162 11.67 -8.61 12.89
CA ALA A 162 12.80 -7.76 12.52
C ALA A 162 12.32 -6.32 12.27
N TYR A 163 11.26 -6.15 11.47
CA TYR A 163 10.67 -4.84 11.18
C TYR A 163 10.25 -4.10 12.46
N TRP A 164 9.60 -4.80 13.41
CA TRP A 164 9.22 -4.16 14.68
C TRP A 164 10.42 -3.61 15.47
N ARG A 165 11.62 -4.19 15.30
CA ARG A 165 12.85 -3.74 15.96
C ARG A 165 13.61 -2.67 15.20
N GLU A 166 13.23 -2.36 13.97
CA GLU A 166 13.85 -1.30 13.18
C GLU A 166 13.56 0.07 13.79
N GLU A 167 14.58 0.93 13.82
CA GLU A 167 14.42 2.30 14.29
C GLU A 167 13.47 3.07 13.35
N GLY A 168 12.43 3.67 13.93
CA GLY A 168 11.47 4.48 13.17
C GLY A 168 10.40 3.69 12.42
N ASN A 169 10.28 2.37 12.65
CA ASN A 169 9.16 1.59 12.09
C ASN A 169 7.81 2.12 12.58
N MET A 170 6.76 1.95 11.77
CA MET A 170 5.44 2.51 12.05
C MET A 170 4.79 1.86 13.27
N TRP A 171 5.00 0.56 13.51
CA TRP A 171 4.36 -0.18 14.61
C TRP A 171 4.83 0.33 15.98
N ALA A 172 6.16 0.41 16.18
CA ALA A 172 6.71 0.94 17.42
C ALA A 172 6.43 2.45 17.59
N ALA A 173 6.46 3.22 16.52
CA ALA A 173 6.14 4.65 16.56
C ALA A 173 4.68 4.91 16.98
N ARG A 174 3.75 4.03 16.60
CA ARG A 174 2.35 4.05 17.02
C ARG A 174 2.14 3.56 18.45
N GLY A 175 3.12 2.88 19.05
CA GLY A 175 3.05 2.28 20.38
C GLY A 175 2.48 0.87 20.38
N ASP A 176 2.48 0.19 19.25
CA ASP A 176 2.08 -1.22 19.16
C ASP A 176 3.05 -2.09 19.95
N GLN A 177 2.55 -3.21 20.48
CA GLN A 177 3.39 -4.22 21.08
C GLN A 177 4.07 -5.06 20.00
N GLU A 178 5.22 -5.67 20.35
CA GLU A 178 5.88 -6.63 19.45
C GLU A 178 4.91 -7.77 19.09
N PRO A 179 4.63 -8.00 17.80
CA PRO A 179 3.71 -9.06 17.38
C PRO A 179 4.25 -10.43 17.80
N LYS A 180 3.38 -11.28 18.33
CA LYS A 180 3.72 -12.64 18.81
C LYS A 180 3.21 -13.71 17.87
N ILE A 181 2.07 -13.48 17.23
CA ILE A 181 1.41 -14.42 16.34
C ILE A 181 1.03 -13.73 15.03
N LEU A 182 0.68 -14.50 14.00
CA LEU A 182 0.30 -13.95 12.70
C LEU A 182 -0.91 -13.01 12.77
N ARG A 183 -1.86 -13.28 13.67
CA ARG A 183 -2.98 -12.34 13.90
C ARG A 183 -2.48 -10.95 14.25
N ASP A 184 -1.54 -10.83 15.18
CA ASP A 184 -0.99 -9.54 15.60
C ASP A 184 -0.31 -8.81 14.43
N VAL A 185 0.41 -9.59 13.58
CA VAL A 185 1.08 -9.06 12.38
C VAL A 185 0.05 -8.49 11.40
N ILE A 186 -0.99 -9.27 11.06
CA ILE A 186 -2.02 -8.85 10.10
C ILE A 186 -2.81 -7.65 10.64
N GLU A 187 -3.10 -7.63 11.95
CA GLU A 187 -3.76 -6.48 12.59
C GLU A 187 -2.87 -5.22 12.58
N ALA A 188 -1.56 -5.37 12.75
CA ALA A 188 -0.62 -4.24 12.68
C ALA A 188 -0.55 -3.69 11.25
N ILE A 189 -0.46 -4.55 10.23
CA ILE A 189 -0.50 -4.16 8.81
C ILE A 189 -1.84 -3.48 8.48
N ALA A 190 -2.98 -4.05 8.87
CA ALA A 190 -4.27 -3.41 8.63
C ALA A 190 -4.40 -2.01 9.25
N ARG A 191 -3.70 -1.74 10.37
CA ARG A 191 -3.62 -0.40 10.95
C ARG A 191 -2.69 0.53 10.16
N ASP A 192 -1.59 0.01 9.60
CA ASP A 192 -0.72 0.78 8.71
C ASP A 192 -1.51 1.28 7.49
N GLU A 193 -2.33 0.40 6.87
CA GLU A 193 -3.16 0.79 5.73
C GLU A 193 -4.20 1.86 6.09
N LEU A 194 -4.76 1.82 7.30
CA LEU A 194 -5.64 2.89 7.78
C LEU A 194 -4.89 4.22 7.94
N ASP A 195 -3.65 4.18 8.42
CA ASP A 195 -2.78 5.35 8.51
C ASP A 195 -2.42 5.88 7.11
N HIS A 196 -2.19 4.98 6.13
CA HIS A 196 -1.97 5.34 4.72
C HIS A 196 -3.21 5.99 4.09
N VAL A 197 -4.42 5.44 4.31
CA VAL A 197 -5.70 6.06 3.91
C VAL A 197 -5.78 7.50 4.44
N ALA A 198 -5.56 7.70 5.74
CA ALA A 198 -5.62 9.02 6.36
C ALA A 198 -4.56 9.97 5.80
N ALA A 199 -3.34 9.48 5.58
CA ALA A 199 -2.24 10.27 5.01
C ALA A 199 -2.54 10.71 3.56
N ASN A 200 -3.06 9.82 2.72
CA ASN A 200 -3.44 10.11 1.34
C ASN A 200 -4.63 11.09 1.27
N SER A 201 -5.63 10.91 2.13
CA SER A 201 -6.74 11.85 2.24
C SER A 201 -6.26 13.26 2.63
N ASN A 202 -5.32 13.36 3.57
CA ASN A 202 -4.72 14.64 3.97
C ASN A 202 -3.86 15.27 2.85
N LYS A 203 -3.12 14.45 2.07
CA LYS A 203 -2.40 14.92 0.87
C LYS A 203 -3.38 15.55 -0.13
N ALA A 204 -4.49 14.88 -0.44
CA ALA A 204 -5.51 15.37 -1.35
C ALA A 204 -6.15 16.70 -0.90
N LEU A 205 -6.13 17.01 0.39
CA LEU A 205 -6.62 18.28 0.94
C LEU A 205 -5.61 19.43 0.81
N ALA A 206 -4.32 19.10 0.61
CA ALA A 206 -3.23 20.07 0.57
C ALA A 206 -3.01 20.70 -0.82
N PHE A 207 -3.60 20.11 -1.87
CA PHE A 207 -3.56 20.56 -3.27
C PHE A 207 -4.92 21.04 -3.73
#